data_2a7c2355b84ed3a57bbfcb04ca5ae916
#
_entry.id   2a7c2355b84ed3a57bbfcb04ca5ae916
#
_cell.length_a   1.000
_cell.length_b   1.000
_cell.length_c   1.000
_cell.angle_alpha   90.00
_cell.angle_beta   90.00
_cell.angle_gamma   90.00
#
_symmetry.space_group_name_H-M   'P 1'
#
loop_
_entity.id
_entity.type
_entity.pdbx_description
1 polymer ?
#
loop_
_entity_poly.entity_id
_entity_poly.type
_entity_poly.pdbx_seq_one_letter_code
_entity_poly.pdbx_strand_id
1 'polypeptide(L)'
;MISKYKQLTIDFQELSKKELYCRLAARIPSLTMEAASSSEIGILKRNISNGGRGTSIRRIIDQIPTLLPKLCPCMLMSPISVAQYIDLDAEKFDLVIFDEASQMPTSEAVGAIARGNALVVVGDPKQMPPTSFFSSSQVDEEEAEFDDMESILDDCISLSIPSRYLTWHYRSKHESLIAFSNSQYYNGKLYTFPSVDDRVSKVRLVQVDGTYDKGRTRSNHAEAEAIVKEILNRLRTPEVPEKSIGVVSFSQVQQNLIEDMLIEELNKYPELEEKAFQSNEPIFIKNLENVQGDERDIILFSIGYGPDRNGNVSMNFGPLNNQGGERRLNVAVSRARYE
;
A
#
# COMPACT_ATOMS: atom_id res chain seq x y z
N MET A 1 3.33 -16.73 36.22
CA MET A 1 3.53 -17.54 34.98
C MET A 1 3.52 -16.66 33.73
N ILE A 2 2.49 -15.85 33.49
CA ILE A 2 2.36 -14.97 32.31
C ILE A 2 3.54 -13.99 32.18
N SER A 3 3.94 -13.30 33.25
CA SER A 3 5.08 -12.36 33.20
C SER A 3 6.39 -13.04 32.84
N LYS A 4 6.62 -14.26 33.35
CA LYS A 4 7.80 -15.05 33.00
C LYS A 4 7.78 -15.47 31.53
N TYR A 5 6.63 -15.90 31.00
CA TYR A 5 6.47 -16.24 29.60
C TYR A 5 6.75 -15.02 28.69
N LYS A 6 6.16 -13.86 29.02
CA LYS A 6 6.39 -12.62 28.29
C LYS A 6 7.88 -12.27 28.25
N GLN A 7 8.57 -12.34 29.39
CA GLN A 7 10.00 -12.03 29.46
C GLN A 7 10.82 -13.02 28.60
N LEU A 8 10.56 -14.33 28.73
CA LEU A 8 11.24 -15.35 27.93
C LEU A 8 11.02 -15.18 26.43
N THR A 9 9.83 -14.73 26.01
CA THR A 9 9.55 -14.44 24.60
C THR A 9 10.39 -13.26 24.10
N ILE A 10 10.49 -12.20 24.89
CA ILE A 10 11.35 -11.04 24.55
C ILE A 10 12.82 -11.47 24.48
N ASP A 11 13.30 -12.19 25.50
CA ASP A 11 14.69 -12.67 25.55
C ASP A 11 15.01 -13.59 24.34
N PHE A 12 14.07 -14.47 23.99
CA PHE A 12 14.21 -15.34 22.81
C PHE A 12 14.32 -14.56 21.51
N GLN A 13 13.47 -13.54 21.34
CA GLN A 13 13.51 -12.68 20.13
C GLN A 13 14.85 -11.94 20.04
N GLU A 14 15.30 -11.34 21.14
CA GLU A 14 16.59 -10.62 21.21
C GLU A 14 17.79 -11.54 20.95
N LEU A 15 17.81 -12.72 21.55
CA LEU A 15 18.87 -13.70 21.34
C LEU A 15 18.87 -14.25 19.92
N SER A 16 17.70 -14.53 19.33
CA SER A 16 17.56 -14.97 17.95
C SER A 16 18.08 -13.92 16.97
N LYS A 17 17.75 -12.64 17.24
CA LYS A 17 18.28 -11.52 16.44
C LYS A 17 19.80 -11.42 16.51
N LYS A 18 20.37 -11.54 17.70
CA LYS A 18 21.84 -11.53 17.89
C LYS A 18 22.52 -12.71 17.20
N GLU A 19 21.95 -13.91 17.35
CA GLU A 19 22.47 -15.11 16.67
C GLU A 19 22.46 -14.96 15.16
N LEU A 20 21.34 -14.47 14.58
CA LEU A 20 21.24 -14.20 13.15
C LEU A 20 22.29 -13.17 12.70
N TYR A 21 22.44 -12.09 13.45
CA TYR A 21 23.46 -11.08 13.18
C TYR A 21 24.88 -11.68 13.17
N CYS A 22 25.22 -12.49 14.16
CA CYS A 22 26.54 -13.14 14.23
C CYS A 22 26.77 -14.08 13.03
N ARG A 23 25.76 -14.86 12.65
CA ARG A 23 25.87 -15.77 11.47
C ARG A 23 26.05 -15.01 10.16
N LEU A 24 25.33 -13.90 9.98
CA LEU A 24 25.47 -13.06 8.78
C LEU A 24 26.83 -12.36 8.76
N ALA A 25 27.25 -11.77 9.89
CA ALA A 25 28.53 -11.09 10.00
C ALA A 25 29.73 -12.05 9.74
N ALA A 26 29.64 -13.31 10.20
CA ALA A 26 30.66 -14.31 9.96
C ALA A 26 30.86 -14.69 8.48
N ARG A 27 29.86 -14.41 7.62
CA ARG A 27 29.95 -14.64 6.17
C ARG A 27 30.67 -13.51 5.42
N ILE A 28 30.74 -12.32 6.03
CA ILE A 28 31.35 -11.14 5.42
C ILE A 28 32.88 -11.31 5.46
N PRO A 29 33.57 -11.25 4.33
CA PRO A 29 35.03 -11.31 4.33
C PRO A 29 35.61 -10.06 4.98
N SER A 30 36.83 -10.21 5.58
CA SER A 30 37.53 -9.07 6.18
C SER A 30 37.81 -7.98 5.14
N LEU A 31 37.23 -6.81 5.34
CA LEU A 31 37.46 -5.64 4.50
C LEU A 31 38.69 -4.82 4.92
N THR A 32 39.35 -5.19 6.03
CA THR A 32 40.55 -4.51 6.55
C THR A 32 41.86 -5.00 5.90
N MET A 33 41.88 -6.22 5.35
CA MET A 33 43.03 -6.75 4.66
C MET A 33 43.27 -6.07 3.32
N GLU A 34 44.54 -5.93 2.92
CA GLU A 34 44.90 -5.52 1.57
C GLU A 34 44.33 -6.54 0.58
N ALA A 35 43.57 -6.04 -0.36
CA ALA A 35 42.94 -6.84 -1.40
C ALA A 35 43.51 -6.41 -2.77
N ALA A 36 43.80 -7.38 -3.63
CA ALA A 36 44.18 -7.07 -5.01
C ALA A 36 43.12 -6.20 -5.68
N SER A 37 43.53 -5.20 -6.43
CA SER A 37 42.61 -4.25 -7.08
C SER A 37 41.64 -4.90 -8.05
N SER A 38 41.93 -6.10 -8.53
CA SER A 38 41.11 -6.92 -9.41
C SER A 38 40.15 -7.86 -8.66
N SER A 39 40.32 -8.02 -7.33
CA SER A 39 39.41 -8.84 -6.52
C SER A 39 38.06 -8.10 -6.30
N GLU A 40 37.00 -8.87 -6.04
CA GLU A 40 35.69 -8.30 -5.73
C GLU A 40 35.75 -7.29 -4.58
N ILE A 41 36.53 -7.58 -3.54
CA ILE A 41 36.72 -6.65 -2.41
C ILE A 41 37.46 -5.38 -2.86
N GLY A 42 38.48 -5.50 -3.71
CA GLY A 42 39.21 -4.35 -4.26
C GLY A 42 38.35 -3.49 -5.16
N ILE A 43 37.51 -4.10 -5.99
CA ILE A 43 36.53 -3.43 -6.83
C ILE A 43 35.53 -2.67 -5.96
N LEU A 44 34.94 -3.30 -4.94
CA LEU A 44 34.00 -2.67 -4.03
C LEU A 44 34.61 -1.49 -3.29
N LYS A 45 35.82 -1.66 -2.70
CA LYS A 45 36.55 -0.60 -2.01
C LYS A 45 36.78 0.63 -2.90
N ARG A 46 37.21 0.41 -4.13
CA ARG A 46 37.45 1.48 -5.11
C ARG A 46 36.16 2.24 -5.43
N ASN A 47 35.04 1.51 -5.64
CA ASN A 47 33.75 2.14 -5.91
C ASN A 47 33.24 2.94 -4.71
N ILE A 48 33.41 2.45 -3.48
CA ILE A 48 33.06 3.18 -2.26
C ILE A 48 33.91 4.45 -2.13
N SER A 49 35.26 4.34 -2.31
CA SER A 49 36.16 5.50 -2.19
C SER A 49 35.89 6.59 -3.23
N ASN A 50 35.43 6.21 -4.42
CA ASN A 50 35.07 7.15 -5.50
C ASN A 50 33.62 7.66 -5.38
N GLY A 51 32.85 7.26 -4.35
CA GLY A 51 31.44 7.60 -4.20
C GLY A 51 30.56 7.06 -5.33
N GLY A 52 30.94 5.91 -5.92
CA GLY A 52 30.23 5.29 -7.05
C GLY A 52 30.38 6.01 -8.39
N ARG A 53 31.24 7.02 -8.48
CA ARG A 53 31.41 7.81 -9.71
C ARG A 53 32.03 6.96 -10.82
N GLY A 54 31.42 7.03 -12.01
CA GLY A 54 31.92 6.36 -13.22
C GLY A 54 31.59 4.86 -13.34
N THR A 55 30.82 4.29 -12.41
CA THR A 55 30.38 2.89 -12.48
C THR A 55 28.88 2.80 -12.21
N SER A 56 28.13 2.14 -13.09
CA SER A 56 26.71 1.88 -12.86
C SER A 56 26.50 0.79 -11.79
N ILE A 57 25.36 0.81 -11.10
CA ILE A 57 24.99 -0.22 -10.11
C ILE A 57 25.02 -1.61 -10.74
N ARG A 58 24.47 -1.78 -11.93
CA ARG A 58 24.51 -3.04 -12.69
C ARG A 58 25.94 -3.56 -12.83
N ARG A 59 26.88 -2.70 -13.28
CA ARG A 59 28.27 -3.09 -13.48
C ARG A 59 28.97 -3.45 -12.17
N ILE A 60 28.60 -2.83 -11.05
CA ILE A 60 29.12 -3.21 -9.73
C ILE A 60 28.62 -4.61 -9.38
N ILE A 61 27.34 -4.87 -9.54
CA ILE A 61 26.73 -6.19 -9.26
C ILE A 61 27.41 -7.29 -10.07
N ASP A 62 27.59 -7.07 -11.37
CA ASP A 62 28.26 -8.03 -12.27
C ASP A 62 29.72 -8.30 -11.87
N GLN A 63 30.39 -7.33 -11.25
CA GLN A 63 31.80 -7.44 -10.86
C GLN A 63 32.04 -8.05 -9.47
N ILE A 64 30.99 -8.19 -8.64
CA ILE A 64 31.08 -8.73 -7.27
C ILE A 64 30.06 -9.86 -7.02
N PRO A 65 29.92 -10.84 -7.94
CA PRO A 65 28.81 -11.80 -7.90
C PRO A 65 28.86 -12.71 -6.65
N THR A 66 30.03 -13.01 -6.11
CA THR A 66 30.16 -13.86 -4.91
C THR A 66 30.16 -13.07 -3.60
N LEU A 67 30.52 -11.80 -3.67
CA LEU A 67 30.55 -10.91 -2.50
C LEU A 67 29.19 -10.31 -2.20
N LEU A 68 28.44 -9.95 -3.23
CA LEU A 68 27.14 -9.29 -3.08
C LEU A 68 26.14 -10.11 -2.24
N PRO A 69 25.92 -11.42 -2.48
CA PRO A 69 25.00 -12.22 -1.66
C PRO A 69 25.43 -12.35 -0.19
N LYS A 70 26.73 -12.21 0.09
CA LYS A 70 27.25 -12.23 1.47
C LYS A 70 27.00 -10.91 2.19
N LEU A 71 27.05 -9.79 1.47
CA LEU A 71 26.79 -8.46 2.01
C LEU A 71 25.29 -8.16 2.10
N CYS A 72 24.54 -8.55 1.08
CA CYS A 72 23.12 -8.32 0.93
C CYS A 72 22.38 -9.64 0.68
N PRO A 73 22.21 -10.49 1.70
CA PRO A 73 21.55 -11.79 1.55
C PRO A 73 20.04 -11.66 1.29
N CYS A 74 19.47 -10.48 1.53
CA CYS A 74 18.07 -10.14 1.24
C CYS A 74 18.06 -8.85 0.43
N MET A 75 17.33 -8.86 -0.69
CA MET A 75 17.19 -7.71 -1.58
C MET A 75 15.71 -7.39 -1.79
N LEU A 76 15.35 -6.12 -1.64
CA LEU A 76 14.01 -5.59 -1.96
C LEU A 76 14.12 -4.86 -3.30
N MET A 77 13.44 -5.37 -4.31
CA MET A 77 13.53 -4.86 -5.68
C MET A 77 12.17 -4.99 -6.38
N SER A 78 11.88 -4.09 -7.31
CA SER A 78 10.79 -4.31 -8.25
C SER A 78 11.19 -5.40 -9.27
N PRO A 79 10.24 -6.11 -9.90
CA PRO A 79 10.53 -7.12 -10.92
C PRO A 79 11.36 -6.57 -12.08
N ILE A 80 11.08 -5.35 -12.50
CA ILE A 80 11.84 -4.65 -13.55
C ILE A 80 13.31 -4.45 -13.10
N SER A 81 13.53 -4.02 -11.86
CA SER A 81 14.88 -3.85 -11.32
C SER A 81 15.62 -5.20 -11.21
N VAL A 82 14.92 -6.27 -10.83
CA VAL A 82 15.51 -7.63 -10.84
C VAL A 82 15.97 -8.00 -12.25
N ALA A 83 15.12 -7.80 -13.25
CA ALA A 83 15.46 -8.11 -14.65
C ALA A 83 16.63 -7.26 -15.17
N GLN A 84 16.77 -6.01 -14.72
CA GLN A 84 17.84 -5.11 -15.15
C GLN A 84 19.17 -5.36 -14.47
N TYR A 85 19.18 -5.74 -13.20
CA TYR A 85 20.38 -5.75 -12.37
C TYR A 85 20.90 -7.15 -12.04
N ILE A 86 20.04 -8.16 -12.00
CA ILE A 86 20.44 -9.52 -11.67
C ILE A 86 20.52 -10.35 -12.96
N ASP A 87 21.69 -10.88 -13.27
CA ASP A 87 21.87 -11.75 -14.44
C ASP A 87 21.07 -13.05 -14.26
N LEU A 88 20.63 -13.66 -15.38
CA LEU A 88 19.93 -14.95 -15.37
C LEU A 88 20.86 -16.10 -14.97
N ASP A 89 22.14 -15.97 -15.31
CA ASP A 89 23.18 -16.96 -15.01
C ASP A 89 23.81 -16.76 -13.62
N ALA A 90 23.39 -15.72 -12.88
CA ALA A 90 23.81 -15.50 -11.51
C ALA A 90 23.35 -16.64 -10.58
N GLU A 91 24.04 -16.82 -9.44
CA GLU A 91 23.60 -17.75 -8.40
C GLU A 91 22.16 -17.42 -7.97
N LYS A 92 21.30 -18.44 -8.02
CA LYS A 92 19.88 -18.25 -7.69
C LYS A 92 19.67 -17.98 -6.20
N PHE A 93 18.73 -17.12 -5.91
CA PHE A 93 18.24 -16.94 -4.54
C PHE A 93 17.55 -18.21 -4.05
N ASP A 94 17.70 -18.53 -2.77
CA ASP A 94 16.97 -19.65 -2.16
C ASP A 94 15.46 -19.46 -2.26
N LEU A 95 15.00 -18.21 -2.11
CA LEU A 95 13.59 -17.87 -2.05
C LEU A 95 13.33 -16.52 -2.71
N VAL A 96 12.32 -16.48 -3.57
CA VAL A 96 11.69 -15.26 -4.09
C VAL A 96 10.32 -15.08 -3.44
N ILE A 97 10.05 -13.90 -2.92
CA ILE A 97 8.79 -13.56 -2.30
C ILE A 97 8.18 -12.39 -3.08
N PHE A 98 6.98 -12.57 -3.59
CA PHE A 98 6.16 -11.49 -4.13
C PHE A 98 5.19 -11.02 -3.05
N ASP A 99 5.22 -9.74 -2.75
CA ASP A 99 4.22 -9.07 -1.91
C ASP A 99 3.28 -8.23 -2.79
N GLU A 100 2.03 -8.01 -2.36
CA GLU A 100 0.98 -7.36 -3.14
C GLU A 100 0.80 -8.00 -4.54
N ALA A 101 0.91 -9.32 -4.60
CA ALA A 101 0.94 -10.09 -5.84
C ALA A 101 -0.38 -10.04 -6.63
N SER A 102 -1.48 -9.61 -6.01
CA SER A 102 -2.74 -9.35 -6.70
C SER A 102 -2.64 -8.21 -7.72
N GLN A 103 -1.67 -7.29 -7.56
CA GLN A 103 -1.46 -6.15 -8.44
C GLN A 103 -0.40 -6.40 -9.53
N MET A 104 0.20 -7.58 -9.56
CA MET A 104 1.34 -7.85 -10.42
C MET A 104 0.96 -8.78 -11.57
N PRO A 105 1.06 -8.33 -12.83
CA PRO A 105 0.90 -9.21 -13.97
C PRO A 105 1.95 -10.31 -13.99
N THR A 106 1.56 -11.52 -14.35
CA THR A 106 2.48 -12.67 -14.43
C THR A 106 3.65 -12.41 -15.40
N SER A 107 3.40 -11.70 -16.50
CA SER A 107 4.43 -11.33 -17.47
C SER A 107 5.58 -10.53 -16.86
N GLU A 108 5.32 -9.71 -15.87
CA GLU A 108 6.35 -8.94 -15.15
C GLU A 108 7.07 -9.80 -14.10
N ALA A 109 6.37 -10.76 -13.50
CA ALA A 109 6.90 -11.61 -12.43
C ALA A 109 7.88 -12.68 -12.93
N VAL A 110 7.72 -13.19 -14.15
CA VAL A 110 8.48 -14.33 -14.72
C VAL A 110 9.99 -14.12 -14.59
N GLY A 111 10.46 -12.91 -14.89
CA GLY A 111 11.89 -12.59 -14.79
C GLY A 111 12.46 -12.74 -13.39
N ALA A 112 11.72 -12.38 -12.36
CA ALA A 112 12.13 -12.55 -10.97
C ALA A 112 12.00 -14.01 -10.51
N ILE A 113 10.94 -14.72 -10.92
CA ILE A 113 10.76 -16.16 -10.64
C ILE A 113 11.96 -16.97 -11.12
N ALA A 114 12.45 -16.69 -12.33
CA ALA A 114 13.58 -17.42 -12.93
C ALA A 114 14.87 -17.33 -12.11
N ARG A 115 14.98 -16.37 -11.20
CA ARG A 115 16.16 -16.12 -10.35
C ARG A 115 16.08 -16.76 -8.97
N GLY A 116 15.05 -17.55 -8.70
CA GLY A 116 14.85 -18.24 -7.41
C GLY A 116 14.75 -19.76 -7.55
N ASN A 117 15.00 -20.44 -6.44
CA ASN A 117 14.81 -21.89 -6.33
C ASN A 117 13.44 -22.24 -5.74
N ALA A 118 12.88 -21.37 -4.91
CA ALA A 118 11.56 -21.48 -4.32
C ALA A 118 10.80 -20.17 -4.44
N LEU A 119 9.47 -20.25 -4.40
CA LEU A 119 8.57 -19.12 -4.60
C LEU A 119 7.52 -19.06 -3.49
N VAL A 120 7.30 -17.86 -2.96
CA VAL A 120 6.15 -17.53 -2.11
C VAL A 120 5.44 -16.33 -2.73
N VAL A 121 4.14 -16.46 -2.93
CA VAL A 121 3.30 -15.40 -3.50
C VAL A 121 2.33 -14.95 -2.42
N VAL A 122 2.42 -13.68 -2.02
CA VAL A 122 1.59 -13.07 -0.98
C VAL A 122 0.71 -12.01 -1.63
N GLY A 123 -0.58 -12.09 -1.38
CA GLY A 123 -1.55 -11.14 -1.93
C GLY A 123 -2.96 -11.48 -1.49
N ASP A 124 -3.90 -10.65 -1.89
CA ASP A 124 -5.31 -10.80 -1.56
C ASP A 124 -6.17 -10.75 -2.84
N PRO A 125 -6.81 -11.86 -3.24
CA PRO A 125 -7.63 -11.90 -4.46
C PRO A 125 -8.91 -11.07 -4.35
N LYS A 126 -9.20 -10.51 -3.17
CA LYS A 126 -10.33 -9.60 -2.91
C LYS A 126 -9.92 -8.13 -2.90
N GLN A 127 -8.65 -7.84 -3.18
CA GLN A 127 -8.13 -6.49 -3.40
C GLN A 127 -7.92 -6.24 -4.90
N MET A 128 -7.42 -5.04 -5.25
CA MET A 128 -7.37 -4.63 -6.66
C MET A 128 -6.42 -5.53 -7.47
N PRO A 129 -6.83 -5.92 -8.69
CA PRO A 129 -5.97 -6.60 -9.65
C PRO A 129 -5.03 -5.61 -10.35
N PRO A 130 -4.10 -6.07 -11.20
CA PRO A 130 -3.35 -5.20 -12.08
C PRO A 130 -4.32 -4.49 -13.03
N THR A 131 -4.21 -3.17 -13.13
CA THR A 131 -5.06 -2.36 -14.02
C THR A 131 -4.24 -1.74 -15.13
N SER A 132 -4.84 -1.58 -16.30
CA SER A 132 -4.24 -0.85 -17.45
C SER A 132 -4.27 0.68 -17.27
N PHE A 133 -4.72 1.17 -16.10
CA PHE A 133 -4.90 2.60 -15.81
C PHE A 133 -3.67 3.47 -16.10
N PHE A 134 -2.47 2.95 -15.81
CA PHE A 134 -1.23 3.71 -16.07
C PHE A 134 -0.82 3.78 -17.53
N SER A 135 -1.48 3.05 -18.42
CA SER A 135 -1.18 3.04 -19.85
C SER A 135 -2.03 4.01 -20.69
N SER A 136 -3.11 4.58 -20.12
CA SER A 136 -4.03 5.48 -20.83
C SER A 136 -4.17 6.82 -20.10
N SER A 137 -3.38 7.81 -20.49
CA SER A 137 -3.31 9.13 -19.83
C SER A 137 -4.45 10.11 -20.15
N GLN A 138 -5.55 9.71 -20.81
CA GLN A 138 -6.62 10.64 -21.24
C GLN A 138 -8.01 9.99 -21.46
N VAL A 139 -8.43 9.03 -20.67
CA VAL A 139 -9.79 8.47 -20.83
C VAL A 139 -10.67 8.93 -19.67
N ASP A 140 -11.89 9.39 -19.96
CA ASP A 140 -12.92 9.68 -18.95
C ASP A 140 -13.18 8.43 -18.11
N GLU A 141 -12.95 8.50 -16.80
CA GLU A 141 -13.09 7.37 -15.86
C GLU A 141 -14.46 6.68 -15.88
N GLU A 142 -15.52 7.43 -16.21
CA GLU A 142 -16.88 6.88 -16.29
C GLU A 142 -17.16 6.08 -17.57
N GLU A 143 -16.33 6.26 -18.62
CA GLU A 143 -16.45 5.58 -19.91
C GLU A 143 -15.30 4.60 -20.17
N ALA A 144 -14.28 4.60 -19.31
CA ALA A 144 -13.16 3.67 -19.44
C ALA A 144 -13.57 2.27 -19.01
N GLU A 145 -13.63 1.34 -19.96
CA GLU A 145 -13.58 -0.08 -19.66
C GLU A 145 -12.15 -0.42 -19.25
N PHE A 146 -11.91 -0.52 -17.93
CA PHE A 146 -10.65 -1.04 -17.42
C PHE A 146 -10.68 -2.56 -17.50
N ASP A 147 -9.92 -3.12 -18.41
CA ASP A 147 -9.68 -4.55 -18.44
C ASP A 147 -8.78 -4.92 -17.24
N ASP A 148 -9.37 -5.60 -16.25
CA ASP A 148 -8.64 -6.23 -15.19
C ASP A 148 -7.77 -7.34 -15.78
N MET A 149 -6.45 -7.23 -15.62
CA MET A 149 -5.51 -8.25 -16.09
C MET A 149 -5.38 -9.35 -15.03
N GLU A 150 -5.07 -10.56 -15.47
CA GLU A 150 -4.74 -11.66 -14.55
C GLU A 150 -3.43 -11.39 -13.82
N SER A 151 -3.46 -11.61 -12.52
CA SER A 151 -2.29 -11.45 -11.65
C SER A 151 -1.54 -12.78 -11.46
N ILE A 152 -0.27 -12.70 -11.08
CA ILE A 152 0.49 -13.88 -10.65
C ILE A 152 -0.20 -14.63 -9.51
N LEU A 153 -0.95 -13.93 -8.65
CA LEU A 153 -1.72 -14.57 -7.57
C LEU A 153 -2.87 -15.41 -8.15
N ASP A 154 -3.61 -14.88 -9.13
CA ASP A 154 -4.71 -15.59 -9.79
C ASP A 154 -4.18 -16.83 -10.52
N ASP A 155 -3.05 -16.72 -11.21
CA ASP A 155 -2.39 -17.86 -11.85
C ASP A 155 -1.96 -18.93 -10.84
N CYS A 156 -1.38 -18.53 -9.73
CA CYS A 156 -0.99 -19.46 -8.66
C CYS A 156 -2.22 -20.19 -8.06
N ILE A 157 -3.32 -19.48 -7.90
CA ILE A 157 -4.59 -20.07 -7.42
C ILE A 157 -5.16 -21.05 -8.45
N SER A 158 -5.18 -20.68 -9.74
CA SER A 158 -5.70 -21.51 -10.83
C SER A 158 -4.89 -22.80 -11.00
N LEU A 159 -3.58 -22.72 -10.79
CA LEU A 159 -2.67 -23.88 -10.78
C LEU A 159 -2.77 -24.72 -9.50
N SER A 160 -3.67 -24.37 -8.57
CA SER A 160 -3.87 -25.08 -7.30
C SER A 160 -2.59 -25.18 -6.45
N ILE A 161 -1.73 -24.16 -6.50
CA ILE A 161 -0.55 -24.09 -5.63
C ILE A 161 -1.01 -24.06 -4.17
N PRO A 162 -0.39 -24.81 -3.26
CA PRO A 162 -0.79 -24.87 -1.86
C PRO A 162 -0.87 -23.49 -1.22
N SER A 163 -2.04 -23.13 -0.71
CA SER A 163 -2.29 -21.81 -0.14
C SER A 163 -2.61 -21.85 1.36
N ARG A 164 -2.34 -20.74 2.04
CA ARG A 164 -2.69 -20.51 3.45
C ARG A 164 -3.28 -19.12 3.59
N TYR A 165 -4.33 -19.00 4.40
CA TYR A 165 -4.95 -17.71 4.70
C TYR A 165 -4.37 -17.12 5.98
N LEU A 166 -4.10 -15.80 5.95
CA LEU A 166 -3.83 -15.03 7.15
C LEU A 166 -5.19 -14.55 7.69
N THR A 167 -5.57 -15.03 8.87
CA THR A 167 -6.92 -14.81 9.40
C THR A 167 -7.00 -13.64 10.38
N TRP A 168 -5.85 -13.14 10.90
CA TRP A 168 -5.85 -12.05 11.85
C TRP A 168 -5.80 -10.70 11.16
N HIS A 169 -6.85 -9.89 11.38
CA HIS A 169 -6.87 -8.49 10.96
C HIS A 169 -6.38 -7.60 12.09
N TYR A 170 -5.32 -6.83 11.85
CA TYR A 170 -4.65 -6.02 12.89
C TYR A 170 -4.72 -4.52 12.63
N ARG A 171 -5.01 -4.07 11.40
CA ARG A 171 -5.08 -2.65 11.05
C ARG A 171 -6.16 -1.94 11.84
N SER A 172 -7.41 -2.36 11.70
CA SER A 172 -8.56 -1.73 12.36
C SER A 172 -8.55 -2.04 13.84
N LYS A 173 -8.63 -1.00 14.66
CA LYS A 173 -8.63 -1.08 16.12
C LYS A 173 -10.03 -1.33 16.70
N HIS A 174 -11.04 -1.38 15.82
CA HIS A 174 -12.42 -1.69 16.17
C HIS A 174 -13.02 -2.61 15.08
N GLU A 175 -13.74 -3.64 15.50
CA GLU A 175 -14.31 -4.63 14.58
C GLU A 175 -15.31 -4.04 13.58
N SER A 176 -16.04 -2.99 13.93
CA SER A 176 -17.00 -2.36 13.01
C SER A 176 -16.37 -1.85 11.72
N LEU A 177 -15.07 -1.50 11.75
CA LEU A 177 -14.35 -0.97 10.59
C LEU A 177 -14.08 -2.04 9.52
N ILE A 178 -14.00 -3.31 9.91
CA ILE A 178 -13.76 -4.43 8.99
C ILE A 178 -14.97 -5.33 8.82
N ALA A 179 -16.04 -5.14 9.61
CA ALA A 179 -17.21 -6.00 9.64
C ALA A 179 -17.87 -6.16 8.27
N PHE A 180 -18.01 -5.06 7.51
CA PHE A 180 -18.53 -5.09 6.16
C PHE A 180 -17.67 -5.98 5.24
N SER A 181 -16.38 -5.70 5.15
CA SER A 181 -15.45 -6.47 4.33
C SER A 181 -15.39 -7.93 4.75
N ASN A 182 -15.36 -8.20 6.05
CA ASN A 182 -15.33 -9.55 6.58
C ASN A 182 -16.57 -10.36 6.17
N SER A 183 -17.74 -9.73 6.25
CA SER A 183 -19.00 -10.36 5.85
C SER A 183 -19.10 -10.55 4.33
N GLN A 184 -18.80 -9.53 3.53
CA GLN A 184 -19.06 -9.55 2.09
C GLN A 184 -17.98 -10.28 1.28
N TYR A 185 -16.70 -10.18 1.71
CA TYR A 185 -15.57 -10.65 0.89
C TYR A 185 -14.80 -11.80 1.51
N TYR A 186 -14.79 -11.94 2.85
CA TYR A 186 -13.96 -12.92 3.55
C TYR A 186 -14.76 -14.01 4.29
N ASN A 187 -16.07 -14.09 4.06
CA ASN A 187 -16.96 -15.14 4.63
C ASN A 187 -16.89 -15.21 6.17
N GLY A 188 -16.70 -14.09 6.86
CA GLY A 188 -16.58 -14.05 8.31
C GLY A 188 -15.30 -14.70 8.87
N LYS A 189 -14.27 -14.94 8.06
CA LYS A 189 -13.06 -15.68 8.47
C LYS A 189 -11.99 -14.80 9.11
N LEU A 190 -12.13 -13.48 9.07
CA LEU A 190 -11.17 -12.58 9.69
C LEU A 190 -11.45 -12.45 11.18
N TYR A 191 -10.42 -12.67 11.98
CA TYR A 191 -10.43 -12.42 13.42
C TYR A 191 -9.92 -11.03 13.71
N THR A 192 -10.60 -10.33 14.59
CA THR A 192 -10.19 -9.01 15.10
C THR A 192 -9.79 -9.11 16.56
N PHE A 193 -8.94 -8.20 17.01
CA PHE A 193 -8.70 -8.05 18.43
C PHE A 193 -9.91 -7.37 19.08
N PRO A 194 -10.40 -7.85 20.24
CA PRO A 194 -11.52 -7.24 20.93
C PRO A 194 -11.21 -5.77 21.24
N SER A 195 -12.15 -4.89 20.91
CA SER A 195 -12.08 -3.49 21.31
C SER A 195 -12.59 -3.31 22.74
N VAL A 196 -12.15 -2.25 23.41
CA VAL A 196 -12.59 -1.92 24.78
C VAL A 196 -14.05 -1.42 24.78
N ASP A 197 -14.47 -0.82 23.67
CA ASP A 197 -15.82 -0.28 23.46
C ASP A 197 -16.40 -0.87 22.16
N ASP A 198 -17.16 -1.92 22.31
CA ASP A 198 -17.84 -2.64 21.21
C ASP A 198 -19.30 -2.18 20.98
N ARG A 199 -19.79 -1.24 21.81
CA ARG A 199 -21.19 -0.80 21.80
C ARG A 199 -21.48 0.25 20.75
N VAL A 200 -20.47 1.01 20.33
CA VAL A 200 -20.62 2.12 19.39
C VAL A 200 -19.82 1.88 18.14
N SER A 201 -20.52 1.78 17.01
CA SER A 201 -19.84 1.67 15.70
C SER A 201 -18.90 2.85 15.47
N LYS A 202 -17.72 2.57 14.93
CA LYS A 202 -16.78 3.60 14.48
C LYS A 202 -16.99 3.99 13.02
N VAL A 203 -17.99 3.39 12.36
CA VAL A 203 -18.45 3.81 11.04
C VAL A 203 -19.70 4.66 11.21
N ARG A 204 -19.67 5.87 10.67
CA ARG A 204 -20.77 6.83 10.73
C ARG A 204 -21.16 7.28 9.34
N LEU A 205 -22.45 7.42 9.09
CA LEU A 205 -23.00 8.09 7.90
C LEU A 205 -23.30 9.55 8.23
N VAL A 206 -22.73 10.45 7.46
CA VAL A 206 -23.05 11.88 7.49
C VAL A 206 -23.79 12.22 6.21
N GLN A 207 -25.10 12.51 6.34
CA GLN A 207 -25.89 12.92 5.19
C GLN A 207 -25.69 14.40 4.95
N VAL A 208 -25.33 14.76 3.72
CA VAL A 208 -25.17 16.14 3.26
C VAL A 208 -26.27 16.46 2.26
N ASP A 209 -26.94 17.59 2.45
CA ASP A 209 -27.94 18.07 1.52
C ASP A 209 -27.25 18.78 0.34
N GLY A 210 -26.97 18.02 -0.72
CA GLY A 210 -26.24 18.45 -1.89
C GLY A 210 -26.75 17.83 -3.17
N THR A 211 -26.39 18.43 -4.30
CA THR A 211 -26.75 17.94 -5.63
C THR A 211 -25.51 17.48 -6.39
N TYR A 212 -25.64 16.35 -7.07
CA TYR A 212 -24.62 15.87 -8.00
C TYR A 212 -24.83 16.51 -9.38
N ASP A 213 -23.84 17.26 -9.87
CA ASP A 213 -23.91 17.95 -11.17
C ASP A 213 -23.54 17.03 -12.33
N LYS A 214 -24.39 16.05 -12.62
CA LYS A 214 -24.18 14.98 -13.62
C LYS A 214 -23.84 15.49 -15.03
N GLY A 215 -24.37 16.64 -15.41
CA GLY A 215 -24.28 17.13 -16.80
C GLY A 215 -23.09 18.03 -17.11
N ARG A 216 -22.32 18.46 -16.10
CA ARG A 216 -21.23 19.44 -16.26
C ARG A 216 -19.97 19.05 -15.50
N THR A 217 -19.95 19.33 -14.19
CA THR A 217 -18.76 19.15 -13.35
C THR A 217 -18.58 17.72 -12.86
N ARG A 218 -19.60 16.89 -12.89
CA ARG A 218 -19.61 15.52 -12.35
C ARG A 218 -19.13 15.45 -10.89
N SER A 219 -19.51 16.46 -10.09
CA SER A 219 -19.09 16.58 -8.69
C SER A 219 -20.24 17.03 -7.80
N ASN A 220 -20.05 16.88 -6.50
CA ASN A 220 -20.96 17.35 -5.45
C ASN A 220 -20.21 18.37 -4.57
N HIS A 221 -20.44 19.66 -4.84
CA HIS A 221 -19.74 20.74 -4.17
C HIS A 221 -20.08 20.82 -2.67
N ALA A 222 -21.33 20.60 -2.30
CA ALA A 222 -21.76 20.65 -0.89
C ALA A 222 -21.09 19.54 -0.06
N GLU A 223 -20.92 18.35 -0.65
CA GLU A 223 -20.24 17.26 0.01
C GLU A 223 -18.72 17.56 0.15
N ALA A 224 -18.09 18.11 -0.89
CA ALA A 224 -16.68 18.53 -0.81
C ALA A 224 -16.48 19.59 0.29
N GLU A 225 -17.37 20.58 0.37
CA GLU A 225 -17.35 21.60 1.43
C GLU A 225 -17.50 20.98 2.84
N ALA A 226 -18.38 20.01 3.00
CA ALA A 226 -18.56 19.31 4.27
C ALA A 226 -17.30 18.53 4.69
N ILE A 227 -16.63 17.85 3.76
CA ILE A 227 -15.36 17.16 3.98
C ILE A 227 -14.27 18.15 4.41
N VAL A 228 -14.09 19.24 3.67
CA VAL A 228 -13.09 20.27 3.99
C VAL A 228 -13.35 20.87 5.37
N LYS A 229 -14.61 21.18 5.69
CA LYS A 229 -15.00 21.69 7.00
C LYS A 229 -14.67 20.70 8.12
N GLU A 230 -14.93 19.41 7.92
CA GLU A 230 -14.61 18.39 8.91
C GLU A 230 -13.09 18.27 9.13
N ILE A 231 -12.29 18.32 8.06
CA ILE A 231 -10.83 18.32 8.15
C ILE A 231 -10.36 19.54 8.98
N LEU A 232 -10.80 20.74 8.63
CA LEU A 232 -10.43 21.96 9.34
C LEU A 232 -10.84 21.95 10.82
N ASN A 233 -12.00 21.40 11.14
CA ASN A 233 -12.45 21.25 12.53
C ASN A 233 -11.51 20.33 13.32
N ARG A 234 -11.12 19.21 12.73
CA ARG A 234 -10.21 18.25 13.37
C ARG A 234 -8.78 18.82 13.54
N LEU A 235 -8.30 19.58 12.57
CA LEU A 235 -7.00 20.27 12.69
C LEU A 235 -6.97 21.36 13.75
N ARG A 236 -8.12 22.05 13.95
CA ARG A 236 -8.25 23.09 14.99
C ARG A 236 -8.41 22.53 16.39
N THR A 237 -9.09 21.40 16.52
CA THR A 237 -9.37 20.72 17.79
C THR A 237 -8.89 19.27 17.74
N PRO A 238 -7.58 19.05 17.73
CA PRO A 238 -7.06 17.70 17.60
C PRO A 238 -7.40 16.86 18.86
N GLU A 239 -7.78 15.61 18.61
CA GLU A 239 -7.90 14.62 19.68
C GLU A 239 -6.53 14.31 20.29
N VAL A 240 -6.52 13.85 21.53
CA VAL A 240 -5.28 13.42 22.19
C VAL A 240 -5.33 11.90 22.41
N PRO A 241 -4.45 11.12 21.80
CA PRO A 241 -3.42 11.50 20.83
C PRO A 241 -3.99 11.99 19.49
N GLU A 242 -3.22 12.83 18.80
CA GLU A 242 -3.59 13.34 17.48
C GLU A 242 -3.73 12.19 16.47
N LYS A 243 -4.80 12.25 15.67
CA LYS A 243 -5.12 11.21 14.70
C LYS A 243 -4.90 11.72 13.28
N SER A 244 -4.27 10.88 12.47
CA SER A 244 -4.07 11.16 11.05
C SER A 244 -5.36 11.01 10.25
N ILE A 245 -5.49 11.80 9.17
CA ILE A 245 -6.71 11.89 8.36
C ILE A 245 -6.40 11.53 6.90
N GLY A 246 -7.27 10.72 6.30
CA GLY A 246 -7.30 10.47 4.87
C GLY A 246 -8.69 10.71 4.31
N VAL A 247 -8.75 11.12 3.06
CA VAL A 247 -10.02 11.25 2.31
C VAL A 247 -10.00 10.28 1.14
N VAL A 248 -11.08 9.54 0.97
CA VAL A 248 -11.27 8.64 -0.17
C VAL A 248 -12.52 9.07 -0.91
N SER A 249 -12.38 9.43 -2.17
CA SER A 249 -13.51 9.77 -3.03
C SER A 249 -13.79 8.67 -4.06
N PHE A 250 -15.03 8.61 -4.55
CA PHE A 250 -15.43 7.61 -5.54
C PHE A 250 -15.04 8.01 -6.97
N SER A 251 -14.65 9.27 -7.21
CA SER A 251 -14.21 9.73 -8.52
C SER A 251 -13.01 10.69 -8.41
N GLN A 252 -12.21 10.75 -9.47
CA GLN A 252 -11.08 11.70 -9.58
C GLN A 252 -11.56 13.15 -9.58
N VAL A 253 -12.68 13.43 -10.21
CA VAL A 253 -13.24 14.79 -10.27
C VAL A 253 -13.59 15.30 -8.87
N GLN A 254 -14.23 14.45 -8.05
CA GLN A 254 -14.57 14.79 -6.68
C GLN A 254 -13.31 14.90 -5.80
N GLN A 255 -12.31 14.05 -6.03
CA GLN A 255 -11.00 14.15 -5.38
C GLN A 255 -10.37 15.50 -5.63
N ASN A 256 -10.23 15.91 -6.90
CA ASN A 256 -9.62 17.18 -7.29
C ASN A 256 -10.38 18.37 -6.67
N LEU A 257 -11.72 18.34 -6.68
CA LEU A 257 -12.52 19.39 -6.07
C LEU A 257 -12.23 19.53 -4.57
N ILE A 258 -12.18 18.42 -3.84
CA ILE A 258 -11.90 18.44 -2.39
C ILE A 258 -10.47 18.95 -2.14
N GLU A 259 -9.49 18.53 -2.96
CA GLU A 259 -8.11 18.94 -2.86
C GLU A 259 -7.95 20.45 -3.09
N ASP A 260 -8.51 20.98 -4.18
CA ASP A 260 -8.50 22.40 -4.52
C ASP A 260 -9.12 23.25 -3.40
N MET A 261 -10.29 22.85 -2.90
CA MET A 261 -10.98 23.54 -1.83
C MET A 261 -10.19 23.49 -0.51
N LEU A 262 -9.59 22.35 -0.19
CA LEU A 262 -8.78 22.23 1.03
C LEU A 262 -7.55 23.13 0.96
N ILE A 263 -6.84 23.16 -0.16
CA ILE A 263 -5.67 24.02 -0.38
C ILE A 263 -6.08 25.50 -0.27
N GLU A 264 -7.20 25.89 -0.90
CA GLU A 264 -7.71 27.26 -0.82
C GLU A 264 -8.00 27.69 0.63
N GLU A 265 -8.61 26.82 1.42
CA GLU A 265 -8.90 27.10 2.83
C GLU A 265 -7.64 27.10 3.70
N LEU A 266 -6.70 26.15 3.51
CA LEU A 266 -5.46 26.09 4.28
C LEU A 266 -4.55 27.27 4.02
N ASN A 267 -4.52 27.84 2.79
CA ASN A 267 -3.77 29.05 2.47
C ASN A 267 -4.16 30.25 3.36
N LYS A 268 -5.33 30.24 3.96
CA LYS A 268 -5.78 31.24 4.93
C LYS A 268 -5.24 31.02 6.34
N TYR A 269 -4.70 29.84 6.64
CA TYR A 269 -4.27 29.39 7.97
C TYR A 269 -2.94 28.60 7.89
N PRO A 270 -1.79 29.26 7.77
CA PRO A 270 -0.49 28.61 7.59
C PRO A 270 -0.16 27.56 8.69
N GLU A 271 -0.60 27.79 9.92
CA GLU A 271 -0.41 26.85 11.02
C GLU A 271 -1.20 25.53 10.84
N LEU A 272 -2.32 25.57 10.14
CA LEU A 272 -3.09 24.36 9.81
C LEU A 272 -2.51 23.65 8.61
N GLU A 273 -1.97 24.38 7.65
CA GLU A 273 -1.26 23.84 6.48
C GLU A 273 -0.05 23.01 6.92
N GLU A 274 0.76 23.54 7.85
CA GLU A 274 1.89 22.81 8.40
C GLU A 274 1.45 21.50 9.07
N LYS A 275 0.41 21.54 9.90
CA LYS A 275 -0.16 20.33 10.53
C LYS A 275 -0.69 19.34 9.49
N ALA A 276 -1.34 19.81 8.44
CA ALA A 276 -1.94 18.98 7.42
C ALA A 276 -0.90 18.20 6.61
N PHE A 277 0.22 18.84 6.23
CA PHE A 277 1.14 18.31 5.23
C PHE A 277 2.56 18.02 5.74
N GLN A 278 2.96 18.54 6.90
CA GLN A 278 4.31 18.30 7.47
C GLN A 278 4.30 17.34 8.66
N SER A 279 3.15 16.76 8.99
CA SER A 279 3.05 15.70 10.01
C SER A 279 3.73 14.40 9.54
N ASN A 280 3.97 13.48 10.48
CA ASN A 280 4.52 12.15 10.16
C ASN A 280 3.62 11.34 9.21
N GLU A 281 2.32 11.58 9.23
CA GLU A 281 1.32 11.00 8.34
C GLU A 281 0.48 12.14 7.72
N PRO A 282 0.97 12.79 6.65
CA PRO A 282 0.28 13.90 6.00
C PRO A 282 -1.12 13.52 5.55
N ILE A 283 -2.02 14.50 5.49
CA ILE A 283 -3.34 14.28 4.91
C ILE A 283 -3.18 13.84 3.47
N PHE A 284 -3.90 12.80 3.09
CA PHE A 284 -4.05 12.44 1.69
C PHE A 284 -5.50 12.60 1.23
N ILE A 285 -5.70 12.93 -0.04
CA ILE A 285 -6.98 12.90 -0.73
C ILE A 285 -6.77 12.01 -1.95
N LYS A 286 -7.46 10.87 -2.01
CA LYS A 286 -7.29 9.86 -3.06
C LYS A 286 -8.63 9.33 -3.54
N ASN A 287 -8.66 8.76 -4.73
CA ASN A 287 -9.83 8.05 -5.21
C ASN A 287 -9.70 6.52 -4.99
N LEU A 288 -10.73 5.79 -5.39
CA LEU A 288 -10.79 4.34 -5.21
C LEU A 288 -9.64 3.59 -5.91
N GLU A 289 -9.09 4.12 -7.02
CA GLU A 289 -8.02 3.49 -7.79
C GLU A 289 -6.63 3.65 -7.13
N ASN A 290 -6.44 4.73 -6.36
CA ASN A 290 -5.12 5.14 -5.88
C ASN A 290 -4.91 4.91 -4.37
N VAL A 291 -5.93 4.42 -3.64
CA VAL A 291 -5.90 4.32 -2.18
C VAL A 291 -5.27 3.03 -1.67
N GLN A 292 -4.97 2.07 -2.54
CA GLN A 292 -4.37 0.80 -2.10
C GLN A 292 -2.97 1.03 -1.49
N GLY A 293 -2.69 0.36 -0.39
CA GLY A 293 -1.43 0.51 0.37
C GLY A 293 -1.48 1.60 1.45
N ASP A 294 -2.34 2.61 1.30
CA ASP A 294 -2.47 3.68 2.30
C ASP A 294 -3.37 3.29 3.48
N GLU A 295 -3.16 3.96 4.59
CA GLU A 295 -4.02 3.87 5.78
C GLU A 295 -3.91 5.15 6.60
N ARG A 296 -4.96 5.53 7.32
CA ARG A 296 -4.96 6.61 8.31
C ARG A 296 -5.81 6.21 9.51
N ASP A 297 -5.68 6.97 10.58
CA ASP A 297 -6.49 6.79 11.76
C ASP A 297 -7.97 7.03 11.47
N ILE A 298 -8.25 8.05 10.68
CA ILE A 298 -9.58 8.47 10.29
C ILE A 298 -9.65 8.50 8.76
N ILE A 299 -10.68 7.88 8.19
CA ILE A 299 -10.97 7.95 6.77
C ILE A 299 -12.33 8.62 6.55
N LEU A 300 -12.32 9.71 5.82
CA LEU A 300 -13.52 10.40 5.36
C LEU A 300 -13.84 9.92 3.95
N PHE A 301 -15.04 9.33 3.77
CA PHE A 301 -15.50 8.91 2.46
C PHE A 301 -16.35 9.99 1.81
N SER A 302 -15.99 10.40 0.59
CA SER A 302 -16.82 11.21 -0.28
C SER A 302 -17.40 10.34 -1.38
N ILE A 303 -18.67 10.05 -1.31
CA ILE A 303 -19.39 9.28 -2.32
C ILE A 303 -19.57 10.14 -3.58
N GLY A 304 -19.88 11.42 -3.42
CA GLY A 304 -20.08 12.40 -4.48
C GLY A 304 -21.40 12.24 -5.22
N TYR A 305 -21.78 10.98 -5.50
CA TYR A 305 -23.02 10.67 -6.21
C TYR A 305 -24.26 10.94 -5.35
N GLY A 306 -25.25 11.57 -5.94
CA GLY A 306 -26.48 11.96 -5.24
C GLY A 306 -27.58 12.37 -6.22
N PRO A 307 -28.67 12.98 -5.72
CA PRO A 307 -29.73 13.48 -6.58
C PRO A 307 -29.20 14.61 -7.47
N ASP A 308 -29.65 14.61 -8.73
CA ASP A 308 -29.46 15.74 -9.65
C ASP A 308 -30.36 16.94 -9.27
N ARG A 309 -30.26 18.03 -10.03
CA ARG A 309 -31.10 19.23 -9.81
C ARG A 309 -32.60 18.98 -9.91
N ASN A 310 -33.00 17.85 -10.51
CA ASN A 310 -34.41 17.45 -10.64
C ASN A 310 -34.80 16.42 -9.57
N GLY A 311 -33.91 16.08 -8.66
CA GLY A 311 -34.14 15.08 -7.62
C GLY A 311 -33.94 13.61 -8.08
N ASN A 312 -33.48 13.37 -9.30
CA ASN A 312 -33.27 12.02 -9.79
C ASN A 312 -31.92 11.46 -9.32
N VAL A 313 -31.93 10.24 -8.77
CA VAL A 313 -30.72 9.52 -8.37
C VAL A 313 -30.33 8.54 -9.47
N SER A 314 -29.09 8.61 -9.92
CA SER A 314 -28.52 7.63 -10.86
C SER A 314 -27.88 6.48 -10.08
N MET A 315 -28.11 5.25 -10.53
CA MET A 315 -27.46 4.05 -9.99
C MET A 315 -26.08 3.78 -10.64
N ASN A 316 -25.55 4.75 -11.37
CA ASN A 316 -24.19 4.70 -11.88
C ASN A 316 -23.25 5.38 -10.87
N PHE A 317 -22.35 4.58 -10.27
CA PHE A 317 -21.34 4.99 -9.30
C PHE A 317 -19.93 4.89 -9.91
N GLY A 318 -19.80 5.14 -11.21
CA GLY A 318 -18.53 5.13 -11.90
C GLY A 318 -17.78 3.80 -11.78
N PRO A 319 -16.53 3.79 -11.32
CA PRO A 319 -15.69 2.59 -11.25
C PRO A 319 -16.29 1.41 -10.47
N LEU A 320 -17.22 1.68 -9.53
CA LEU A 320 -17.88 0.62 -8.76
C LEU A 320 -18.87 -0.22 -9.59
N ASN A 321 -19.38 0.30 -10.69
CA ASN A 321 -20.30 -0.44 -11.57
C ASN A 321 -19.55 -1.32 -12.57
N ASN A 322 -18.25 -1.12 -12.73
CA ASN A 322 -17.42 -1.92 -13.62
C ASN A 322 -17.07 -3.27 -12.97
N GLN A 323 -16.62 -4.22 -13.78
CA GLN A 323 -16.09 -5.48 -13.29
C GLN A 323 -14.93 -5.20 -12.30
N GLY A 324 -14.93 -5.89 -11.16
CA GLY A 324 -13.94 -5.64 -10.11
C GLY A 324 -14.20 -4.42 -9.21
N GLY A 325 -15.32 -3.71 -9.42
CA GLY A 325 -15.70 -2.57 -8.57
C GLY A 325 -15.84 -2.93 -7.09
N GLU A 326 -16.28 -4.15 -6.80
CA GLU A 326 -16.34 -4.70 -5.43
C GLU A 326 -14.96 -4.79 -4.77
N ARG A 327 -13.90 -5.06 -5.52
CA ARG A 327 -12.53 -5.10 -5.01
C ARG A 327 -12.05 -3.70 -4.62
N ARG A 328 -12.37 -2.69 -5.45
CA ARG A 328 -12.09 -1.28 -5.16
C ARG A 328 -12.74 -0.81 -3.88
N LEU A 329 -14.03 -1.14 -3.72
CA LEU A 329 -14.77 -0.83 -2.50
C LEU A 329 -14.16 -1.53 -1.28
N ASN A 330 -13.83 -2.82 -1.39
CA ASN A 330 -13.21 -3.57 -0.30
C ASN A 330 -11.88 -2.95 0.17
N VAL A 331 -11.03 -2.55 -0.78
CA VAL A 331 -9.79 -1.85 -0.48
C VAL A 331 -10.08 -0.57 0.28
N ALA A 332 -10.97 0.27 -0.24
CA ALA A 332 -11.26 1.57 0.31
C ALA A 332 -11.81 1.51 1.74
N VAL A 333 -12.86 0.70 1.99
CA VAL A 333 -13.52 0.62 3.30
C VAL A 333 -12.66 -0.03 4.41
N SER A 334 -11.52 -0.61 4.05
CA SER A 334 -10.58 -1.23 4.99
C SER A 334 -9.37 -0.35 5.33
N ARG A 335 -9.37 0.93 4.97
CA ARG A 335 -8.22 1.83 5.16
C ARG A 335 -8.16 2.51 6.52
N ALA A 336 -9.26 2.54 7.27
CA ALA A 336 -9.34 3.19 8.57
C ALA A 336 -8.73 2.34 9.69
N ARG A 337 -7.96 3.00 10.59
CA ARG A 337 -7.47 2.36 11.82
C ARG A 337 -8.44 2.56 12.99
N TYR A 338 -9.09 3.73 13.11
CA TYR A 338 -9.96 4.07 14.25
C TYR A 338 -11.37 4.52 13.86
N GLU A 339 -11.56 5.25 12.74
CA GLU A 339 -12.85 5.83 12.34
C GLU A 339 -12.99 5.97 10.83
#